data_08f293ca7b8dc92815294fe726d12eb7
#
_entry.id   08f293ca7b8dc92815294fe726d12eb7
#
_cell.length_a   1.000
_cell.length_b   1.000
_cell.length_c   1.000
_cell.angle_alpha   90.00
_cell.angle_beta   90.00
_cell.angle_gamma   90.00
#
_symmetry.space_group_name_H-M   'P 1'
#
loop_
_entity.id
_entity.type
_entity.pdbx_description
1 polymer ?
#
loop_
_entity_poly.entity_id
_entity_poly.type
_entity_poly.pdbx_seq_one_letter_code
_entity_poly.pdbx_strand_id
1 'polypeptide(L)'
;AAAAKQGMSKGKKAAIIVIASLMAVIIGAGTAFALYVNHIDSQLKGNKTDAERMAIQDALGYETSLDKPFYMMLIGTDKREGEEGPWRSDTNIVARVDPIEGIVSMVSIPRDTKIDIEGHGVQKFNAAYAFDGAAGAITAAEKLLGVDITHYAEVSFLKLAGLVDAVGGITVENESKIDNPKCDDGDGNHYVIEKGTQHLNGGEALTFARNRDYPDGDYTRTKHQRAVIEAVVDAVLELPITSIPAVVDAAVQCVETDISALDLVGLAQKLSDLPQDLV
;
A
#
# COMPACT_ATOMS: atom_id res chain seq x y z
N ALA A 1 -55.77 -36.60 -32.70
CA ALA A 1 -54.48 -36.51 -33.45
C ALA A 1 -53.39 -36.11 -32.46
N ALA A 2 -52.48 -37.03 -32.12
CA ALA A 2 -51.30 -36.73 -31.28
C ALA A 2 -50.22 -36.03 -32.11
N ALA A 3 -49.90 -34.80 -31.75
CA ALA A 3 -48.82 -34.07 -32.38
C ALA A 3 -47.45 -34.71 -32.01
N ALA A 4 -46.74 -35.23 -32.99
CA ALA A 4 -45.42 -35.80 -32.81
C ALA A 4 -44.45 -34.68 -32.35
N LYS A 5 -43.85 -34.80 -31.16
CA LYS A 5 -42.77 -33.93 -30.71
C LYS A 5 -41.58 -34.11 -31.65
N GLN A 6 -41.37 -33.15 -32.56
CA GLN A 6 -40.18 -33.09 -33.39
C GLN A 6 -38.95 -32.88 -32.54
N GLY A 7 -38.11 -33.90 -32.39
CA GLY A 7 -36.86 -33.84 -31.65
C GLY A 7 -35.88 -32.88 -32.35
N MET A 8 -35.13 -32.09 -31.54
CA MET A 8 -34.09 -31.17 -32.02
C MET A 8 -33.07 -31.89 -32.92
N SER A 9 -32.67 -31.27 -34.02
CA SER A 9 -31.64 -31.83 -34.92
C SER A 9 -30.28 -31.96 -34.22
N LYS A 10 -29.43 -32.89 -34.63
CA LYS A 10 -28.11 -33.14 -34.05
C LYS A 10 -27.24 -31.87 -34.05
N GLY A 11 -27.33 -31.03 -35.10
CA GLY A 11 -26.59 -29.77 -35.17
C GLY A 11 -27.06 -28.73 -34.14
N LYS A 12 -28.38 -28.61 -33.89
CA LYS A 12 -28.91 -27.72 -32.85
C LYS A 12 -28.51 -28.17 -31.46
N LYS A 13 -28.47 -29.49 -31.19
CA LYS A 13 -27.99 -30.02 -29.91
C LYS A 13 -26.50 -29.74 -29.69
N ALA A 14 -25.65 -29.90 -30.71
CA ALA A 14 -24.24 -29.60 -30.66
C ALA A 14 -24.00 -28.10 -30.42
N ALA A 15 -24.71 -27.21 -31.11
CA ALA A 15 -24.61 -25.76 -30.89
C ALA A 15 -24.98 -25.35 -29.42
N ILE A 16 -26.05 -25.93 -28.88
CA ILE A 16 -26.46 -25.67 -27.49
C ILE A 16 -25.40 -26.15 -26.50
N ILE A 17 -24.78 -27.31 -26.71
CA ILE A 17 -23.72 -27.82 -25.83
C ILE A 17 -22.49 -26.89 -25.88
N VAL A 18 -22.08 -26.44 -27.07
CA VAL A 18 -20.95 -25.50 -27.22
C VAL A 18 -21.22 -24.18 -26.50
N ILE A 19 -22.41 -23.59 -26.69
CA ILE A 19 -22.80 -22.34 -26.04
C ILE A 19 -22.87 -22.53 -24.53
N ALA A 20 -23.46 -23.63 -24.04
CA ALA A 20 -23.53 -23.91 -22.61
C ALA A 20 -22.13 -24.12 -21.98
N SER A 21 -21.22 -24.78 -22.70
CA SER A 21 -19.83 -24.96 -22.26
C SER A 21 -19.07 -23.62 -22.22
N LEU A 22 -19.22 -22.76 -23.21
CA LEU A 22 -18.63 -21.42 -23.24
C LEU A 22 -19.17 -20.55 -22.08
N MET A 23 -20.49 -20.56 -21.86
CA MET A 23 -21.08 -19.85 -20.72
C MET A 23 -20.59 -20.40 -19.39
N ALA A 24 -20.45 -21.70 -19.23
CA ALA A 24 -19.92 -22.31 -18.01
C ALA A 24 -18.46 -21.87 -17.75
N VAL A 25 -17.63 -21.78 -18.81
CA VAL A 25 -16.25 -21.28 -18.70
C VAL A 25 -16.23 -19.80 -18.31
N ILE A 26 -17.06 -18.95 -18.92
CA ILE A 26 -17.16 -17.53 -18.61
C ILE A 26 -17.63 -17.31 -17.15
N ILE A 27 -18.67 -18.04 -16.74
CA ILE A 27 -19.18 -17.97 -15.36
C ILE A 27 -18.11 -18.47 -14.37
N GLY A 28 -17.43 -19.58 -14.69
CA GLY A 28 -16.36 -20.12 -13.86
C GLY A 28 -15.19 -19.14 -13.70
N ALA A 29 -14.75 -18.54 -14.81
CA ALA A 29 -13.68 -17.51 -14.78
C ALA A 29 -14.13 -16.26 -14.02
N GLY A 30 -15.35 -15.78 -14.24
CA GLY A 30 -15.90 -14.63 -13.49
C GLY A 30 -16.02 -14.90 -12.00
N THR A 31 -16.45 -16.11 -11.61
CA THR A 31 -16.53 -16.51 -10.20
C THR A 31 -15.14 -16.61 -9.58
N ALA A 32 -14.18 -17.23 -10.27
CA ALA A 32 -12.80 -17.33 -9.79
C ALA A 32 -12.17 -15.93 -9.61
N PHE A 33 -12.40 -15.03 -10.57
CA PHE A 33 -11.94 -13.64 -10.47
C PHE A 33 -12.57 -12.90 -9.29
N ALA A 34 -13.89 -13.03 -9.08
CA ALA A 34 -14.57 -12.40 -7.94
C ALA A 34 -14.05 -12.93 -6.60
N LEU A 35 -13.82 -14.25 -6.50
CA LEU A 35 -13.23 -14.85 -5.30
C LEU A 35 -11.79 -14.35 -5.06
N TYR A 36 -11.00 -14.21 -6.10
CA TYR A 36 -9.66 -13.66 -6.03
C TYR A 36 -9.68 -12.20 -5.54
N VAL A 37 -10.50 -11.33 -6.14
CA VAL A 37 -10.65 -9.94 -5.70
C VAL A 37 -11.10 -9.85 -4.25
N ASN A 38 -12.11 -10.63 -3.84
CA ASN A 38 -12.55 -10.67 -2.43
C ASN A 38 -11.45 -11.14 -1.47
N HIS A 39 -10.61 -12.08 -1.90
CA HIS A 39 -9.46 -12.52 -1.12
C HIS A 39 -8.46 -11.37 -0.93
N ILE A 40 -8.10 -10.66 -2.01
CA ILE A 40 -7.21 -9.50 -1.96
C ILE A 40 -7.79 -8.41 -1.06
N ASP A 41 -9.06 -8.03 -1.22
CA ASP A 41 -9.71 -7.03 -0.38
C ASP A 41 -9.73 -7.42 1.10
N SER A 42 -9.87 -8.72 1.42
CA SER A 42 -9.80 -9.19 2.79
C SER A 42 -8.40 -9.06 3.38
N GLN A 43 -7.36 -9.29 2.58
CA GLN A 43 -5.97 -9.11 2.98
C GLN A 43 -5.63 -7.63 3.18
N LEU A 44 -6.04 -6.76 2.25
CA LEU A 44 -5.83 -5.30 2.33
C LEU A 44 -6.47 -4.68 3.58
N LYS A 45 -7.58 -5.24 4.08
CA LYS A 45 -8.20 -4.81 5.35
C LYS A 45 -7.40 -5.20 6.58
N GLY A 46 -6.41 -6.06 6.44
CA GLY A 46 -5.56 -6.54 7.52
C GLY A 46 -6.30 -7.29 8.64
N ASN A 47 -5.59 -7.53 9.73
CA ASN A 47 -6.11 -8.24 10.91
C ASN A 47 -6.70 -7.30 11.96
N LYS A 48 -7.21 -6.12 11.55
CA LYS A 48 -7.82 -5.16 12.46
C LYS A 48 -9.16 -5.68 13.00
N THR A 49 -9.41 -5.42 14.27
CA THR A 49 -10.71 -5.68 14.91
C THR A 49 -11.81 -4.79 14.32
N ASP A 50 -13.08 -5.16 14.52
CA ASP A 50 -14.20 -4.32 14.08
C ASP A 50 -14.18 -2.94 14.75
N ALA A 51 -13.75 -2.86 16.02
CA ALA A 51 -13.62 -1.60 16.74
C ALA A 51 -12.55 -0.69 16.12
N GLU A 52 -11.37 -1.23 15.77
CA GLU A 52 -10.31 -0.48 15.08
C GLU A 52 -10.77 0.01 13.70
N ARG A 53 -11.49 -0.83 12.95
CA ARG A 53 -12.04 -0.45 11.64
C ARG A 53 -13.07 0.68 11.77
N MET A 54 -13.95 0.60 12.75
CA MET A 54 -14.92 1.68 13.01
C MET A 54 -14.20 2.97 13.40
N ALA A 55 -13.21 2.91 14.29
CA ALA A 55 -12.43 4.09 14.68
C ALA A 55 -11.71 4.73 13.50
N ILE A 56 -11.14 3.92 12.59
CA ILE A 56 -10.52 4.42 11.36
C ILE A 56 -11.57 5.07 10.46
N GLN A 57 -12.72 4.42 10.27
CA GLN A 57 -13.80 4.97 9.44
C GLN A 57 -14.36 6.28 10.00
N ASP A 58 -14.45 6.40 11.32
CA ASP A 58 -14.88 7.64 12.00
C ASP A 58 -13.83 8.75 11.88
N ALA A 59 -12.53 8.39 11.81
CA ALA A 59 -11.43 9.33 11.63
C ALA A 59 -11.26 9.81 10.18
N LEU A 60 -11.69 9.01 9.18
CA LEU A 60 -11.61 9.39 7.78
C LEU A 60 -12.76 10.33 7.40
N GLY A 61 -12.50 11.28 6.50
CA GLY A 61 -13.51 12.16 5.94
C GLY A 61 -14.56 11.41 5.10
N TYR A 62 -15.70 12.05 4.88
CA TYR A 62 -16.87 11.43 4.20
C TYR A 62 -16.73 11.29 2.67
N GLU A 63 -15.81 12.02 2.03
CA GLU A 63 -15.61 11.95 0.57
C GLU A 63 -14.69 10.78 0.23
N THR A 64 -15.22 9.72 -0.32
CA THR A 64 -14.48 8.49 -0.66
C THR A 64 -14.20 8.34 -2.15
N SER A 65 -14.44 9.39 -2.97
CA SER A 65 -14.27 9.34 -4.41
C SER A 65 -12.81 9.48 -4.81
N LEU A 66 -12.25 8.46 -5.47
CA LEU A 66 -10.93 8.50 -6.09
C LEU A 66 -10.90 9.19 -7.47
N ASP A 67 -12.00 9.83 -7.89
CA ASP A 67 -12.11 10.57 -9.15
C ASP A 67 -11.78 12.06 -9.00
N LYS A 68 -11.64 12.54 -7.78
CA LYS A 68 -11.33 13.93 -7.41
C LYS A 68 -10.05 13.98 -6.58
N PRO A 69 -9.41 15.16 -6.45
CA PRO A 69 -8.29 15.32 -5.53
C PRO A 69 -8.68 14.94 -4.10
N PHE A 70 -7.86 14.13 -3.46
CA PHE A 70 -8.06 13.64 -2.10
C PHE A 70 -6.75 13.63 -1.31
N TYR A 71 -6.86 13.54 0.01
CA TYR A 71 -5.71 13.34 0.88
C TYR A 71 -5.75 11.92 1.46
N MET A 72 -4.57 11.31 1.52
CA MET A 72 -4.40 10.02 2.18
C MET A 72 -3.25 10.04 3.17
N MET A 73 -3.42 9.30 4.27
CA MET A 73 -2.38 9.10 5.27
C MET A 73 -1.59 7.84 4.96
N LEU A 74 -0.28 7.96 4.76
CA LEU A 74 0.65 6.84 4.66
C LEU A 74 1.35 6.67 6.00
N ILE A 75 1.17 5.52 6.62
CA ILE A 75 1.69 5.19 7.95
C ILE A 75 2.69 4.05 7.78
N GLY A 76 3.95 4.27 8.18
CA GLY A 76 4.95 3.22 8.20
C GLY A 76 5.18 2.72 9.62
N THR A 77 5.10 1.41 9.81
CA THR A 77 5.31 0.76 11.10
C THR A 77 6.35 -0.36 11.00
N ASP A 78 7.07 -0.59 12.09
CA ASP A 78 7.96 -1.74 12.28
C ASP A 78 7.29 -2.83 13.14
N LYS A 79 5.95 -2.89 13.14
CA LYS A 79 5.16 -3.85 13.91
C LYS A 79 5.51 -5.27 13.48
N ARG A 80 5.86 -6.12 14.45
CA ARG A 80 6.11 -7.54 14.25
C ARG A 80 4.88 -8.36 14.59
N GLU A 81 4.59 -9.37 13.78
CA GLU A 81 3.50 -10.30 14.09
C GLU A 81 3.76 -11.06 15.39
N GLY A 82 2.74 -11.15 16.24
CA GLY A 82 2.81 -11.87 17.52
C GLY A 82 3.51 -11.12 18.66
N GLU A 83 4.01 -9.91 18.44
CA GLU A 83 4.51 -9.06 19.51
C GLU A 83 3.42 -8.09 19.97
N GLU A 84 3.10 -8.07 21.26
CA GLU A 84 2.23 -7.08 21.87
C GLU A 84 3.06 -5.88 22.35
N GLY A 85 2.62 -4.67 22.07
CA GLY A 85 3.29 -3.47 22.54
C GLY A 85 2.67 -2.17 22.02
N PRO A 86 3.01 -1.03 22.61
CA PRO A 86 2.61 0.27 22.08
C PRO A 86 3.48 0.60 20.86
N TRP A 87 3.13 -0.01 19.72
CA TRP A 87 3.78 0.26 18.44
C TRP A 87 3.63 1.73 18.07
N ARG A 88 4.62 2.28 17.38
CA ARG A 88 4.63 3.68 16.96
C ARG A 88 4.77 3.76 15.46
N SER A 89 4.19 4.79 14.88
CA SER A 89 4.43 5.12 13.47
C SER A 89 5.78 5.82 13.35
N ASP A 90 6.71 5.17 12.69
CA ASP A 90 8.04 5.74 12.43
C ASP A 90 8.05 6.61 11.15
N THR A 91 7.14 6.34 10.24
CA THR A 91 6.90 7.12 9.02
C THR A 91 5.47 7.63 9.02
N ASN A 92 5.32 8.92 8.78
CA ASN A 92 4.01 9.58 8.71
C ASN A 92 4.05 10.55 7.54
N ILE A 93 3.34 10.22 6.46
CA ILE A 93 3.29 11.03 5.24
C ILE A 93 1.83 11.30 4.92
N VAL A 94 1.50 12.55 4.65
CA VAL A 94 0.22 12.90 4.04
C VAL A 94 0.46 13.16 2.56
N ALA A 95 -0.19 12.38 1.71
CA ALA A 95 -0.16 12.52 0.27
C ALA A 95 -1.45 13.18 -0.22
N ARG A 96 -1.33 14.24 -1.03
CA ARG A 96 -2.42 14.75 -1.85
C ARG A 96 -2.31 14.11 -3.22
N VAL A 97 -3.32 13.37 -3.59
CA VAL A 97 -3.42 12.70 -4.89
C VAL A 97 -4.44 13.45 -5.73
N ASP A 98 -4.02 13.91 -6.91
CA ASP A 98 -4.89 14.55 -7.90
C ASP A 98 -4.99 13.67 -9.15
N PRO A 99 -6.04 12.82 -9.24
CA PRO A 99 -6.19 11.89 -10.36
C PRO A 99 -6.61 12.58 -11.66
N ILE A 100 -6.95 13.87 -11.62
CA ILE A 100 -7.33 14.66 -12.80
C ILE A 100 -6.07 15.25 -13.45
N GLU A 101 -5.19 15.81 -12.63
CA GLU A 101 -3.95 16.45 -13.08
C GLU A 101 -2.77 15.47 -13.14
N GLY A 102 -2.90 14.28 -12.55
CA GLY A 102 -1.80 13.30 -12.45
C GLY A 102 -0.70 13.71 -11.46
N ILE A 103 -1.04 14.53 -10.48
CA ILE A 103 -0.08 15.08 -9.52
C ILE A 103 -0.21 14.37 -8.17
N VAL A 104 0.91 13.93 -7.62
CA VAL A 104 1.00 13.44 -6.25
C VAL A 104 1.99 14.31 -5.48
N SER A 105 1.51 14.98 -4.43
CA SER A 105 2.34 15.81 -3.54
C SER A 105 2.39 15.17 -2.16
N MET A 106 3.56 15.06 -1.56
CA MET A 106 3.76 14.39 -0.27
C MET A 106 4.39 15.31 0.77
N VAL A 107 3.83 15.31 1.98
CA VAL A 107 4.36 16.01 3.15
C VAL A 107 4.67 14.98 4.24
N SER A 108 5.93 14.88 4.63
CA SER A 108 6.33 14.04 5.76
C SER A 108 6.16 14.78 7.07
N ILE A 109 5.53 14.14 8.05
CA ILE A 109 5.41 14.60 9.42
C ILE A 109 6.48 13.89 10.25
N PRO A 110 7.52 14.58 10.75
CA PRO A 110 8.52 13.96 11.61
C PRO A 110 7.86 13.32 12.83
N ARG A 111 8.23 12.09 13.15
CA ARG A 111 7.63 11.31 14.24
C ARG A 111 7.71 12.01 15.61
N ASP A 112 8.73 12.87 15.79
CA ASP A 112 8.96 13.62 17.03
C ASP A 112 8.28 14.99 17.04
N THR A 113 7.49 15.33 16.03
CA THR A 113 6.70 16.58 15.95
C THR A 113 5.82 16.69 17.18
N LYS A 114 5.92 17.83 17.86
CA LYS A 114 5.12 18.14 19.05
C LYS A 114 3.68 18.44 18.65
N ILE A 115 2.73 17.69 19.20
CA ILE A 115 1.31 17.87 18.94
C ILE A 115 0.50 17.63 20.23
N ASP A 116 -0.63 18.31 20.34
CA ASP A 116 -1.61 18.03 21.40
C ASP A 116 -2.59 16.96 20.93
N ILE A 117 -2.52 15.78 21.55
CA ILE A 117 -3.38 14.61 21.25
C ILE A 117 -4.54 14.63 22.24
N GLU A 118 -5.76 14.58 21.73
CA GLU A 118 -6.98 14.61 22.55
C GLU A 118 -6.97 13.49 23.60
N GLY A 119 -7.28 13.82 24.82
CA GLY A 119 -7.24 12.87 25.96
C GLY A 119 -5.84 12.53 26.49
N HIS A 120 -4.76 12.88 25.76
CA HIS A 120 -3.37 12.53 26.12
C HIS A 120 -2.44 13.73 26.29
N GLY A 121 -2.95 14.95 25.97
CA GLY A 121 -2.17 16.19 26.07
C GLY A 121 -1.03 16.26 25.04
N VAL A 122 -0.02 17.07 25.38
CA VAL A 122 1.10 17.33 24.46
C VAL A 122 2.07 16.16 24.41
N GLN A 123 2.20 15.53 23.25
CA GLN A 123 3.00 14.34 22.97
C GLN A 123 3.81 14.51 21.67
N LYS A 124 4.62 13.49 21.32
CA LYS A 124 5.20 13.33 20.00
C LYS A 124 4.14 12.79 19.04
N PHE A 125 4.19 13.15 17.76
CA PHE A 125 3.22 12.72 16.75
C PHE A 125 3.05 11.20 16.71
N ASN A 126 4.15 10.45 16.76
CA ASN A 126 4.11 8.98 16.69
C ASN A 126 3.44 8.30 17.91
N ALA A 127 3.17 9.04 18.98
CA ALA A 127 2.43 8.54 20.12
C ALA A 127 0.91 8.42 19.79
N ALA A 128 0.39 9.20 18.84
CA ALA A 128 -1.00 9.10 18.39
C ALA A 128 -1.31 7.69 17.88
N TYR A 129 -0.39 7.11 17.10
CA TYR A 129 -0.52 5.72 16.65
C TYR A 129 -0.44 4.72 17.82
N ALA A 130 0.39 4.98 18.82
CA ALA A 130 0.51 4.09 19.99
C ALA A 130 -0.75 4.08 20.88
N PHE A 131 -1.55 5.15 20.87
CA PHE A 131 -2.79 5.26 21.62
C PHE A 131 -3.98 4.64 20.85
N ASP A 132 -4.19 5.06 19.60
CA ASP A 132 -5.40 4.77 18.83
C ASP A 132 -5.11 4.21 17.42
N GLY A 133 -3.92 3.62 17.21
CA GLY A 133 -3.54 3.03 15.92
C GLY A 133 -3.58 4.02 14.76
N ALA A 134 -4.01 3.53 13.60
CA ALA A 134 -4.12 4.35 12.39
C ALA A 134 -5.11 5.52 12.57
N ALA A 135 -6.22 5.32 13.28
CA ALA A 135 -7.21 6.37 13.54
C ALA A 135 -6.59 7.56 14.31
N GLY A 136 -5.79 7.28 15.35
CA GLY A 136 -5.09 8.31 16.09
C GLY A 136 -4.10 9.09 15.23
N ALA A 137 -3.34 8.41 14.37
CA ALA A 137 -2.40 9.05 13.45
C ALA A 137 -3.11 9.93 12.42
N ILE A 138 -4.26 9.49 11.86
CA ILE A 138 -5.08 10.25 10.93
C ILE A 138 -5.59 11.52 11.59
N THR A 139 -6.28 11.41 12.73
CA THR A 139 -6.82 12.56 13.48
C THR A 139 -5.71 13.56 13.87
N ALA A 140 -4.54 13.06 14.26
CA ALA A 140 -3.40 13.90 14.58
C ALA A 140 -2.86 14.66 13.35
N ALA A 141 -2.82 14.02 12.18
CA ALA A 141 -2.37 14.64 10.94
C ALA A 141 -3.36 15.70 10.44
N GLU A 142 -4.66 15.41 10.49
CA GLU A 142 -5.72 16.38 10.14
C GLU A 142 -5.65 17.62 11.01
N LYS A 143 -5.53 17.46 12.33
CA LYS A 143 -5.38 18.55 13.29
C LYS A 143 -4.15 19.40 13.01
N LEU A 144 -3.03 18.76 12.63
CA LEU A 144 -1.77 19.45 12.35
C LEU A 144 -1.78 20.23 11.05
N LEU A 145 -2.36 19.66 9.99
CA LEU A 145 -2.27 20.18 8.63
C LEU A 145 -3.52 20.97 8.22
N GLY A 146 -4.65 20.81 8.91
CA GLY A 146 -5.91 21.46 8.58
C GLY A 146 -6.53 20.95 7.28
N VAL A 147 -6.37 19.65 6.98
CA VAL A 147 -6.94 18.98 5.81
C VAL A 147 -7.80 17.80 6.25
N ASP A 148 -8.79 17.43 5.43
CA ASP A 148 -9.61 16.23 5.66
C ASP A 148 -8.93 15.05 4.94
N ILE A 149 -8.50 14.04 5.68
CA ILE A 149 -7.90 12.81 5.16
C ILE A 149 -9.02 11.81 4.91
N THR A 150 -9.15 11.35 3.67
CA THR A 150 -10.27 10.49 3.26
C THR A 150 -9.87 9.03 3.04
N HIS A 151 -8.56 8.77 2.94
CA HIS A 151 -8.02 7.43 2.76
C HIS A 151 -6.74 7.22 3.56
N TYR A 152 -6.39 5.97 3.84
CA TYR A 152 -5.12 5.65 4.46
C TYR A 152 -4.48 4.40 3.84
N ALA A 153 -3.18 4.28 4.04
CA ALA A 153 -2.45 3.04 3.86
C ALA A 153 -1.41 2.89 4.98
N GLU A 154 -1.43 1.75 5.63
CA GLU A 154 -0.44 1.35 6.62
C GLU A 154 0.52 0.35 6.00
N VAL A 155 1.81 0.62 6.06
CA VAL A 155 2.87 -0.18 5.45
C VAL A 155 3.76 -0.78 6.53
N SER A 156 3.88 -2.10 6.53
CA SER A 156 4.88 -2.78 7.34
C SER A 156 6.23 -2.76 6.62
N PHE A 157 7.18 -1.99 7.13
CA PHE A 157 8.52 -1.95 6.55
C PHE A 157 9.23 -3.31 6.58
N LEU A 158 8.99 -4.13 7.60
CA LEU A 158 9.57 -5.48 7.67
C LEU A 158 9.11 -6.39 6.52
N LYS A 159 7.86 -6.21 6.08
CA LYS A 159 7.29 -6.99 4.97
C LYS A 159 7.54 -6.34 3.59
N LEU A 160 7.98 -5.08 3.56
CA LEU A 160 8.26 -4.34 2.32
C LEU A 160 9.38 -5.01 1.49
N ALA A 161 10.33 -5.69 2.15
CA ALA A 161 11.38 -6.45 1.47
C ALA A 161 10.81 -7.42 0.42
N GLY A 162 9.75 -8.16 0.78
CA GLY A 162 9.09 -9.09 -0.15
C GLY A 162 8.46 -8.42 -1.36
N LEU A 163 7.91 -7.21 -1.19
CA LEU A 163 7.37 -6.43 -2.31
C LEU A 163 8.49 -5.92 -3.23
N VAL A 164 9.59 -5.43 -2.66
CA VAL A 164 10.78 -5.01 -3.44
C VAL A 164 11.32 -6.18 -4.26
N ASP A 165 11.41 -7.38 -3.69
CA ASP A 165 11.86 -8.57 -4.42
C ASP A 165 10.85 -8.99 -5.52
N ALA A 166 9.55 -8.86 -5.25
CA ALA A 166 8.50 -9.19 -6.23
C ALA A 166 8.51 -8.27 -7.46
N VAL A 167 8.91 -7.00 -7.30
CA VAL A 167 9.09 -6.07 -8.43
C VAL A 167 10.44 -6.22 -9.12
N GLY A 168 11.34 -7.09 -8.62
CA GLY A 168 12.66 -7.34 -9.18
C GLY A 168 13.76 -6.43 -8.65
N GLY A 169 13.55 -5.78 -7.51
CA GLY A 169 14.43 -4.78 -6.92
C GLY A 169 14.04 -3.36 -7.30
N ILE A 170 14.65 -2.39 -6.60
CA ILE A 170 14.39 -0.95 -6.81
C ILE A 170 15.70 -0.20 -7.03
N THR A 171 15.65 0.89 -7.78
CA THR A 171 16.81 1.76 -8.00
C THR A 171 16.64 3.04 -7.21
N VAL A 172 17.62 3.37 -6.37
CA VAL A 172 17.64 4.58 -5.54
C VAL A 172 18.96 5.31 -5.65
N GLU A 173 18.98 6.61 -5.35
CA GLU A 173 20.20 7.38 -5.19
C GLU A 173 20.59 7.45 -3.72
N ASN A 174 21.76 6.90 -3.38
CA ASN A 174 22.30 6.89 -2.02
C ASN A 174 23.39 7.98 -1.88
N GLU A 175 23.14 8.99 -1.05
CA GLU A 175 24.04 10.14 -0.88
C GLU A 175 25.33 9.80 -0.13
N SER A 176 25.31 8.76 0.70
CA SER A 176 26.45 8.32 1.51
C SER A 176 26.46 6.82 1.74
N LYS A 177 27.66 6.23 1.83
CA LYS A 177 27.79 4.81 2.16
C LYS A 177 27.06 4.48 3.46
N ILE A 178 26.27 3.40 3.42
CA ILE A 178 25.65 2.77 4.60
C ILE A 178 26.42 1.50 4.91
N ASP A 179 26.98 1.43 6.13
CA ASP A 179 27.68 0.28 6.65
C ASP A 179 27.44 0.25 8.17
N ASN A 180 26.22 -0.12 8.56
CA ASN A 180 25.76 -0.08 9.93
C ASN A 180 25.31 -1.46 10.41
N PRO A 181 26.18 -2.18 11.17
CA PRO A 181 25.87 -3.52 11.67
C PRO A 181 24.67 -3.61 12.62
N LYS A 182 24.15 -2.47 13.07
CA LYS A 182 22.95 -2.40 13.92
C LYS A 182 21.67 -2.25 13.09
N CYS A 183 21.80 -2.10 11.79
CA CYS A 183 20.70 -1.97 10.86
C CYS A 183 20.69 -3.20 9.95
N ASP A 184 19.90 -4.19 10.32
CA ASP A 184 19.70 -5.42 9.59
C ASP A 184 18.35 -5.44 8.85
N ASP A 185 18.10 -6.47 8.10
CA ASP A 185 16.84 -6.72 7.37
C ASP A 185 15.72 -7.33 8.26
N GLY A 186 15.92 -7.42 9.55
CA GLY A 186 15.00 -8.06 10.50
C GLY A 186 15.32 -9.51 10.75
N ASP A 187 16.03 -10.18 9.84
CA ASP A 187 16.52 -11.58 9.96
C ASP A 187 17.97 -11.63 10.42
N GLY A 188 18.59 -10.48 10.68
CA GLY A 188 19.97 -10.36 11.16
C GLY A 188 21.02 -10.29 10.04
N ASN A 189 20.63 -10.14 8.78
CA ASN A 189 21.58 -9.94 7.69
C ASN A 189 22.00 -8.47 7.61
N HIS A 190 23.31 -8.24 7.54
CA HIS A 190 23.90 -6.93 7.38
C HIS A 190 24.23 -6.66 5.90
N TYR A 191 23.76 -5.53 5.40
CA TYR A 191 24.02 -5.09 4.03
C TYR A 191 24.85 -3.82 4.03
N VAL A 192 25.79 -3.76 3.08
CA VAL A 192 26.59 -2.57 2.80
C VAL A 192 26.06 -1.95 1.51
N ILE A 193 25.60 -0.70 1.59
CA ILE A 193 25.07 0.03 0.43
C ILE A 193 26.03 1.16 0.10
N GLU A 194 26.63 1.09 -1.07
CA GLU A 194 27.62 2.10 -1.50
C GLU A 194 26.91 3.41 -1.89
N LYS A 195 27.71 4.50 -1.93
CA LYS A 195 27.24 5.80 -2.41
C LYS A 195 26.96 5.76 -3.92
N GLY A 196 25.98 6.54 -4.38
CA GLY A 196 25.56 6.71 -5.76
C GLY A 196 24.29 5.96 -6.08
N THR A 197 23.99 5.80 -7.36
CA THR A 197 22.84 5.05 -7.86
C THR A 197 23.03 3.56 -7.54
N GLN A 198 22.12 3.00 -6.79
CA GLN A 198 22.17 1.60 -6.33
C GLN A 198 20.87 0.88 -6.72
N HIS A 199 21.02 -0.35 -7.23
CA HIS A 199 19.89 -1.26 -7.40
C HIS A 199 19.84 -2.18 -6.19
N LEU A 200 18.76 -2.09 -5.42
CA LEU A 200 18.60 -2.74 -4.13
C LEU A 200 17.59 -3.89 -4.20
N ASN A 201 17.95 -5.04 -3.64
CA ASN A 201 17.00 -6.09 -3.32
C ASN A 201 16.20 -5.75 -2.05
N GLY A 202 15.26 -6.62 -1.62
CA GLY A 202 14.40 -6.37 -0.48
C GLY A 202 15.14 -6.11 0.84
N GLY A 203 16.17 -6.91 1.15
CA GLY A 203 16.97 -6.75 2.38
C GLY A 203 17.79 -5.46 2.37
N GLU A 204 18.39 -5.12 1.24
CA GLU A 204 19.13 -3.87 1.03
C GLU A 204 18.20 -2.66 1.13
N ALA A 205 17.01 -2.72 0.50
CA ALA A 205 16.03 -1.66 0.56
C ALA A 205 15.51 -1.43 2.00
N LEU A 206 15.31 -2.51 2.75
CA LEU A 206 14.93 -2.42 4.16
C LEU A 206 16.04 -1.78 5.00
N THR A 207 17.31 -2.17 4.80
CA THR A 207 18.48 -1.56 5.45
C THR A 207 18.56 -0.07 5.10
N PHE A 208 18.38 0.31 3.83
CA PHE A 208 18.37 1.69 3.36
C PHE A 208 17.27 2.53 4.06
N ALA A 209 16.04 2.00 4.14
CA ALA A 209 14.91 2.69 4.75
C ALA A 209 14.99 2.80 6.28
N ARG A 210 15.70 1.89 6.96
CA ARG A 210 15.77 1.83 8.44
C ARG A 210 17.02 2.48 9.02
N ASN A 211 18.05 2.71 8.23
CA ASN A 211 19.30 3.30 8.74
C ASN A 211 19.05 4.69 9.34
N ARG A 212 19.65 4.93 10.51
CA ARG A 212 19.55 6.18 11.28
C ARG A 212 20.92 6.78 11.60
N ASP A 213 21.98 6.16 11.10
CA ASP A 213 23.35 6.60 11.37
C ASP A 213 23.76 7.73 10.43
N TYR A 214 23.07 8.87 10.59
CA TYR A 214 23.31 10.10 9.85
C TYR A 214 23.47 11.29 10.79
N PRO A 215 24.23 12.33 10.40
CA PRO A 215 24.42 13.53 11.23
C PRO A 215 23.10 14.24 11.56
N ASP A 216 22.11 14.20 10.67
CA ASP A 216 20.77 14.77 10.82
C ASP A 216 19.72 13.74 11.28
N GLY A 217 20.16 12.51 11.56
CA GLY A 217 19.40 11.43 12.18
C GLY A 217 18.14 11.05 11.41
N ASP A 218 16.99 11.46 11.94
CA ASP A 218 15.67 11.03 11.45
C ASP A 218 15.26 11.67 10.13
N TYR A 219 15.83 12.82 9.75
CA TYR A 219 15.49 13.52 8.51
C TYR A 219 15.95 12.73 7.28
N THR A 220 17.21 12.29 7.23
CA THR A 220 17.72 11.46 6.13
C THR A 220 16.98 10.12 6.06
N ARG A 221 16.66 9.49 7.19
CA ARG A 221 15.84 8.27 7.19
C ARG A 221 14.48 8.49 6.53
N THR A 222 13.77 9.56 6.87
CA THR A 222 12.47 9.88 6.27
C THR A 222 12.58 10.12 4.76
N LYS A 223 13.68 10.75 4.30
CA LYS A 223 13.98 10.91 2.87
C LYS A 223 14.17 9.56 2.19
N HIS A 224 14.92 8.64 2.80
CA HIS A 224 15.13 7.29 2.27
C HIS A 224 13.84 6.49 2.21
N GLN A 225 12.97 6.58 3.21
CA GLN A 225 11.68 5.91 3.20
C GLN A 225 10.79 6.37 2.03
N ARG A 226 10.75 7.70 1.76
CA ARG A 226 10.05 8.23 0.58
C ARG A 226 10.66 7.71 -0.71
N ALA A 227 11.99 7.75 -0.84
CA ALA A 227 12.69 7.26 -2.02
C ALA A 227 12.40 5.78 -2.31
N VAL A 228 12.27 4.93 -1.27
CA VAL A 228 11.87 3.52 -1.44
C VAL A 228 10.43 3.42 -1.94
N ILE A 229 9.49 4.21 -1.38
CA ILE A 229 8.09 4.19 -1.84
C ILE A 229 7.99 4.63 -3.30
N GLU A 230 8.64 5.74 -3.68
CA GLU A 230 8.70 6.25 -5.05
C GLU A 230 9.29 5.20 -6.00
N ALA A 231 10.43 4.61 -5.65
CA ALA A 231 11.10 3.61 -6.48
C ALA A 231 10.29 2.30 -6.63
N VAL A 232 9.52 1.89 -5.62
CA VAL A 232 8.59 0.75 -5.72
C VAL A 232 7.46 1.09 -6.70
N VAL A 233 6.87 2.28 -6.61
CA VAL A 233 5.80 2.71 -7.52
C VAL A 233 6.32 2.73 -8.96
N ASP A 234 7.49 3.32 -9.21
CA ASP A 234 8.10 3.36 -10.54
C ASP A 234 8.34 1.95 -11.08
N ALA A 235 8.92 1.06 -10.26
CA ALA A 235 9.15 -0.32 -10.65
C ALA A 235 7.85 -1.06 -11.00
N VAL A 236 6.77 -0.88 -10.22
CA VAL A 236 5.46 -1.48 -10.50
C VAL A 236 4.89 -1.00 -11.83
N LEU A 237 5.01 0.30 -12.15
CA LEU A 237 4.50 0.88 -13.39
C LEU A 237 5.24 0.36 -14.64
N GLU A 238 6.50 -0.06 -14.51
CA GLU A 238 7.31 -0.61 -15.61
C GLU A 238 7.10 -2.13 -15.83
N LEU A 239 6.39 -2.81 -14.91
CA LEU A 239 6.24 -4.26 -14.97
C LEU A 239 5.28 -4.72 -16.08
N PRO A 240 5.58 -5.86 -16.72
CA PRO A 240 4.64 -6.49 -17.63
C PRO A 240 3.41 -6.99 -16.86
N ILE A 241 2.22 -6.94 -17.50
CA ILE A 241 0.94 -7.37 -16.92
C ILE A 241 1.00 -8.78 -16.31
N THR A 242 1.83 -9.65 -16.86
CA THR A 242 2.01 -11.03 -16.37
C THR A 242 2.62 -11.11 -14.96
N SER A 243 3.33 -10.08 -14.51
CA SER A 243 3.94 -10.02 -13.17
C SER A 243 3.01 -9.44 -12.11
N ILE A 244 1.92 -8.76 -12.52
CA ILE A 244 1.00 -8.09 -11.59
C ILE A 244 0.44 -9.00 -10.50
N PRO A 245 0.01 -10.26 -10.75
CA PRO A 245 -0.50 -11.11 -9.66
C PRO A 245 0.53 -11.34 -8.54
N ALA A 246 1.79 -11.60 -8.87
CA ALA A 246 2.83 -11.82 -7.86
C ALA A 246 3.12 -10.54 -7.05
N VAL A 247 3.08 -9.37 -7.69
CA VAL A 247 3.26 -8.08 -7.03
C VAL A 247 2.07 -7.77 -6.11
N VAL A 248 0.85 -8.04 -6.56
CA VAL A 248 -0.36 -7.88 -5.72
C VAL A 248 -0.30 -8.79 -4.50
N ASP A 249 0.06 -10.06 -4.69
CA ASP A 249 0.20 -11.01 -3.56
C ASP A 249 1.28 -10.55 -2.55
N ALA A 250 2.37 -9.94 -3.01
CA ALA A 250 3.39 -9.36 -2.13
C ALA A 250 2.91 -8.07 -1.46
N ALA A 251 2.22 -7.19 -2.20
CA ALA A 251 1.71 -5.92 -1.69
C ALA A 251 0.69 -6.13 -0.56
N VAL A 252 -0.25 -7.05 -0.70
CA VAL A 252 -1.26 -7.34 0.35
C VAL A 252 -0.67 -7.94 1.62
N GLN A 253 0.56 -8.44 1.57
CA GLN A 253 1.25 -8.88 2.79
C GLN A 253 1.82 -7.70 3.59
N CYS A 254 2.16 -6.60 2.93
CA CYS A 254 2.83 -5.47 3.57
C CYS A 254 1.96 -4.21 3.70
N VAL A 255 0.83 -4.12 3.01
CA VAL A 255 -0.04 -2.94 2.97
C VAL A 255 -1.42 -3.27 3.51
N GLU A 256 -1.91 -2.45 4.44
CA GLU A 256 -3.31 -2.43 4.87
C GLU A 256 -3.93 -1.08 4.48
N THR A 257 -5.14 -1.09 3.89
CA THR A 257 -5.81 0.14 3.41
C THR A 257 -7.32 -0.02 3.40
N ASP A 258 -8.04 1.10 3.37
CA ASP A 258 -9.48 1.18 3.16
C ASP A 258 -9.88 1.10 1.68
N ILE A 259 -8.91 1.35 0.75
CA ILE A 259 -9.17 1.35 -0.70
C ILE A 259 -9.24 -0.10 -1.21
N SER A 260 -10.27 -0.42 -1.99
CA SER A 260 -10.40 -1.76 -2.57
C SER A 260 -9.35 -2.05 -3.65
N ALA A 261 -9.07 -3.33 -3.90
CA ALA A 261 -8.13 -3.75 -4.93
C ALA A 261 -8.50 -3.22 -6.33
N LEU A 262 -9.80 -3.21 -6.67
CA LEU A 262 -10.26 -2.69 -7.96
C LEU A 262 -10.09 -1.19 -8.07
N ASP A 263 -10.33 -0.45 -6.98
CA ASP A 263 -10.16 0.99 -6.93
C ASP A 263 -8.68 1.37 -7.03
N LEU A 264 -7.76 0.61 -6.37
CA LEU A 264 -6.32 0.79 -6.52
C LEU A 264 -5.85 0.59 -7.96
N VAL A 265 -6.35 -0.45 -8.64
CA VAL A 265 -6.04 -0.69 -10.06
C VAL A 265 -6.58 0.46 -10.92
N GLY A 266 -7.81 0.90 -10.68
CA GLY A 266 -8.40 2.04 -11.39
C GLY A 266 -7.63 3.32 -11.20
N LEU A 267 -7.18 3.61 -9.97
CA LEU A 267 -6.35 4.78 -9.65
C LEU A 267 -4.97 4.68 -10.35
N ALA A 268 -4.31 3.52 -10.28
CA ALA A 268 -3.02 3.30 -10.93
C ALA A 268 -3.11 3.52 -12.46
N GLN A 269 -4.17 3.02 -13.11
CA GLN A 269 -4.40 3.25 -14.54
C GLN A 269 -4.58 4.73 -14.86
N LYS A 270 -5.39 5.46 -14.07
CA LYS A 270 -5.58 6.90 -14.27
C LYS A 270 -4.28 7.69 -14.14
N LEU A 271 -3.48 7.37 -13.12
CA LEU A 271 -2.20 8.05 -12.89
C LEU A 271 -1.15 7.69 -13.95
N SER A 272 -1.14 6.45 -14.48
CA SER A 272 -0.19 6.03 -15.52
C SER A 272 -0.44 6.68 -16.88
N ASP A 273 -1.69 7.06 -17.18
CA ASP A 273 -2.07 7.68 -18.46
C ASP A 273 -1.74 9.18 -18.52
N LEU A 274 -1.31 9.78 -17.40
CA LEU A 274 -1.03 11.21 -17.28
C LEU A 274 0.49 11.46 -17.14
N PRO A 275 1.02 12.64 -17.59
CA PRO A 275 2.38 13.04 -17.29
C PRO A 275 2.57 13.10 -15.78
N GLN A 276 3.53 12.34 -15.25
CA GLN A 276 3.76 12.27 -13.81
C GLN A 276 4.73 13.36 -13.40
N ASP A 277 4.25 14.38 -12.69
CA ASP A 277 5.06 15.32 -11.93
C ASP A 277 4.89 15.00 -10.43
N LEU A 278 5.85 14.26 -9.88
CA LEU A 278 6.02 14.09 -8.43
C LEU A 278 6.72 15.35 -7.89
N VAL A 279 5.99 16.19 -7.17
CA VAL A 279 6.52 17.41 -6.54
C VAL A 279 6.67 17.23 -5.03
#